data_0976cae338c30751b94fdb3a2ede82f5
#
_entry.id   0976cae338c30751b94fdb3a2ede82f5
#
_cell.length_a   1.000
_cell.length_b   1.000
_cell.length_c   1.000
_cell.angle_alpha   90.00
_cell.angle_beta   90.00
_cell.angle_gamma   90.00
#
_symmetry.space_group_name_H-M   'P 1'
#
loop_
_entity.id
_entity.type
_entity.pdbx_description
1 polymer ?
#
loop_
_entity_poly.entity_id
_entity_poly.type
_entity_poly.pdbx_seq_one_letter_code
_entity_poly.pdbx_strand_id
1 'polypeptide(L)'
;LAHPSKVLILFDEIDAIALDRVNSNDLREMGRVTSTILKELDKLNEEVVLIATTNLYEKFDKALIRRFDSVINFNRYERDDLIEIAEIILNSLLKKFKYAGRDMKLFKKIIKNMKEIPNPGELKNIIRVSLAFSDPTNEFDYLKRLLKLIVKNPNNINLKELQLMGFTVREIEVLTGISKSQVSRELKEG
;
A
#
# COMPACT_ATOMS: atom_id res chain seq x y z
N LEU A 1 -3.76 46.09 0.33
CA LEU A 1 -3.48 44.68 0.09
C LEU A 1 -3.86 43.95 1.37
N ALA A 2 -5.00 43.25 1.35
CA ALA A 2 -5.41 42.42 2.48
C ALA A 2 -4.38 41.29 2.61
N HIS A 3 -3.65 41.23 3.72
CA HIS A 3 -2.86 40.08 4.06
C HIS A 3 -3.80 38.88 4.26
N PRO A 4 -3.57 37.74 3.59
CA PRO A 4 -4.38 36.56 3.85
C PRO A 4 -4.18 36.18 5.33
N SER A 5 -5.24 36.21 6.10
CA SER A 5 -5.21 35.94 7.53
C SER A 5 -4.88 34.47 7.88
N LYS A 6 -4.81 33.59 6.90
CA LYS A 6 -4.45 32.16 7.07
C LYS A 6 -3.77 31.67 5.81
N VAL A 7 -2.58 31.11 5.95
CA VAL A 7 -1.80 30.53 4.86
C VAL A 7 -1.51 29.07 5.17
N LEU A 8 -1.70 28.18 4.20
CA LEU A 8 -1.24 26.78 4.26
C LEU A 8 -0.08 26.63 3.28
N ILE A 9 1.05 26.19 3.78
CA ILE A 9 2.25 25.90 3.00
C ILE A 9 2.45 24.38 2.98
N LEU A 10 2.61 23.80 1.79
CA LEU A 10 2.95 22.40 1.59
C LEU A 10 4.34 22.28 1.00
N PHE A 11 5.25 21.62 1.70
CA PHE A 11 6.52 21.14 1.18
C PHE A 11 6.42 19.65 0.89
N ASP A 12 6.20 19.30 -0.36
CA ASP A 12 6.23 17.91 -0.79
C ASP A 12 7.67 17.46 -1.02
N GLU A 13 8.05 16.31 -0.49
CA GLU A 13 9.42 15.77 -0.54
C GLU A 13 10.47 16.77 -0.03
N ILE A 14 10.29 17.28 1.19
CA ILE A 14 11.20 18.26 1.82
C ILE A 14 12.66 17.74 1.89
N ASP A 15 12.88 16.46 1.82
CA ASP A 15 14.18 15.81 1.73
C ASP A 15 14.97 16.25 0.47
N ALA A 16 14.29 16.59 -0.62
CA ALA A 16 14.92 17.11 -1.82
C ALA A 16 15.65 18.45 -1.56
N ILE A 17 15.20 19.20 -0.57
CA ILE A 17 15.76 20.51 -0.19
C ILE A 17 16.67 20.37 1.04
N ALA A 18 16.23 19.60 2.05
CA ALA A 18 16.89 19.54 3.34
C ALA A 18 17.98 18.44 3.44
N LEU A 19 17.97 17.48 2.51
CA LEU A 19 18.98 16.41 2.39
C LEU A 19 19.63 16.52 1.02
N ASP A 20 20.34 17.61 0.73
CA ASP A 20 20.99 17.78 -0.56
C ASP A 20 21.86 16.55 -0.90
N ARG A 21 21.72 16.06 -2.15
CA ARG A 21 22.29 14.77 -2.57
C ARG A 21 23.79 14.81 -2.36
N VAL A 22 24.26 13.98 -1.42
CA VAL A 22 25.65 13.81 -1.07
C VAL A 22 26.48 13.45 -2.30
N ASN A 23 26.96 14.44 -2.99
CA ASN A 23 28.25 14.37 -3.67
C ASN A 23 29.29 14.79 -2.64
N SER A 24 30.16 13.94 -2.31
CA SER A 24 31.03 13.78 -1.14
C SER A 24 31.98 14.94 -0.80
N ASN A 25 31.80 16.15 -1.26
CA ASN A 25 32.75 17.24 -1.05
C ASN A 25 32.19 18.49 -0.31
N ASP A 26 30.93 18.54 0.10
CA ASP A 26 30.39 19.78 0.68
C ASP A 26 29.46 19.64 1.89
N LEU A 27 29.99 19.02 2.96
CA LEU A 27 29.37 19.03 4.30
C LEU A 27 29.08 20.46 4.81
N ARG A 28 29.76 21.48 4.28
CA ARG A 28 29.57 22.88 4.66
C ARG A 28 28.35 23.52 3.99
N GLU A 29 28.02 23.15 2.74
CA GLU A 29 26.81 23.64 2.07
C GLU A 29 25.53 23.01 2.61
N MET A 30 25.54 21.71 2.93
CA MET A 30 24.43 21.04 3.61
C MET A 30 24.04 21.74 4.92
N GLY A 31 25.02 22.10 5.74
CA GLY A 31 24.80 22.84 6.97
C GLY A 31 24.19 24.22 6.74
N ARG A 32 24.47 24.88 5.61
CA ARG A 32 23.91 26.19 5.27
C ARG A 32 22.44 26.11 4.87
N VAL A 33 22.07 25.18 3.99
CA VAL A 33 20.67 25.00 3.55
C VAL A 33 19.78 24.62 4.73
N THR A 34 20.17 23.62 5.49
CA THR A 34 19.42 23.22 6.70
C THR A 34 19.31 24.36 7.71
N SER A 35 20.41 25.10 7.96
CA SER A 35 20.40 26.24 8.85
C SER A 35 19.51 27.38 8.34
N THR A 36 19.42 27.58 7.03
CA THR A 36 18.53 28.58 6.43
C THR A 36 17.08 28.18 6.60
N ILE A 37 16.74 26.92 6.30
CA ILE A 37 15.38 26.38 6.52
C ILE A 37 14.97 26.53 7.97
N LEU A 38 15.83 26.16 8.92
CA LEU A 38 15.56 26.29 10.36
C LEU A 38 15.25 27.73 10.75
N LYS A 39 16.05 28.70 10.26
CA LYS A 39 15.83 30.12 10.53
C LYS A 39 14.53 30.65 9.95
N GLU A 40 14.15 30.19 8.76
CA GLU A 40 12.90 30.62 8.14
C GLU A 40 11.69 29.95 8.82
N LEU A 41 11.81 28.71 9.26
CA LEU A 41 10.77 28.05 10.08
C LEU A 41 10.54 28.77 11.40
N ASP A 42 11.62 29.21 12.07
CA ASP A 42 11.54 29.95 13.34
C ASP A 42 10.89 31.36 13.20
N LYS A 43 10.75 31.87 11.96
CA LYS A 43 10.10 33.15 11.66
C LYS A 43 8.64 33.02 11.24
N LEU A 44 8.15 31.80 11.05
CA LEU A 44 6.77 31.60 10.61
C LEU A 44 5.79 32.18 11.63
N ASN A 45 4.78 32.86 11.13
CA ASN A 45 3.70 33.39 11.95
C ASN A 45 2.81 32.21 12.43
N GLU A 46 2.25 32.32 13.63
CA GLU A 46 1.31 31.34 14.22
C GLU A 46 0.04 31.11 13.35
N GLU A 47 -0.27 32.02 12.43
CA GLU A 47 -1.39 31.88 11.48
C GLU A 47 -1.04 31.01 10.26
N VAL A 48 0.23 30.58 10.10
CA VAL A 48 0.69 29.74 9.01
C VAL A 48 0.66 28.27 9.39
N VAL A 49 -0.08 27.47 8.63
CA VAL A 49 -0.02 26.01 8.75
C VAL A 49 1.02 25.50 7.75
N LEU A 50 2.05 24.85 8.27
CA LEU A 50 3.09 24.21 7.45
C LEU A 50 2.91 22.69 7.48
N ILE A 51 2.82 22.08 6.30
CA ILE A 51 2.82 20.63 6.11
C ILE A 51 4.05 20.27 5.30
N ALA A 52 4.82 19.28 5.75
CA ALA A 52 5.94 18.75 5.00
C ALA A 52 5.81 17.23 4.86
N THR A 53 6.12 16.69 3.68
CA THR A 53 6.17 15.24 3.45
C THR A 53 7.61 14.80 3.19
N THR A 54 7.94 13.57 3.59
CA THR A 54 9.25 12.97 3.31
C THR A 54 9.17 11.45 3.35
N ASN A 55 10.00 10.80 2.56
CA ASN A 55 10.28 9.36 2.61
C ASN A 55 11.54 9.04 3.44
N LEU A 56 12.27 10.05 3.90
CA LEU A 56 13.57 9.92 4.53
C LEU A 56 13.60 10.48 5.95
N TYR A 57 12.49 10.38 6.69
CA TYR A 57 12.33 10.93 8.06
C TYR A 57 13.50 10.59 8.98
N GLU A 58 13.97 9.35 8.96
CA GLU A 58 15.07 8.85 9.79
C GLU A 58 16.41 9.57 9.53
N LYS A 59 16.55 10.24 8.36
CA LYS A 59 17.76 10.95 7.96
C LYS A 59 17.76 12.43 8.31
N PHE A 60 16.63 12.94 8.81
CA PHE A 60 16.55 14.36 9.19
C PHE A 60 17.26 14.64 10.50
N ASP A 61 17.85 15.84 10.57
CA ASP A 61 18.36 16.40 11.82
C ASP A 61 17.23 16.57 12.84
N LYS A 62 17.51 16.16 14.08
CA LYS A 62 16.58 16.35 15.20
C LYS A 62 16.16 17.80 15.41
N ALA A 63 17.03 18.76 15.06
CA ALA A 63 16.71 20.16 15.14
C ALA A 63 15.61 20.57 14.17
N LEU A 64 15.57 19.99 12.95
CA LEU A 64 14.50 20.21 11.98
C LEU A 64 13.18 19.61 12.46
N ILE A 65 13.23 18.35 12.92
CA ILE A 65 12.03 17.64 13.41
C ILE A 65 11.35 18.40 14.55
N ARG A 66 12.12 19.01 15.46
CA ARG A 66 11.60 19.76 16.60
C ARG A 66 10.84 21.04 16.25
N ARG A 67 10.91 21.53 15.00
CA ARG A 67 10.12 22.69 14.52
C ARG A 67 8.73 22.31 14.04
N PHE A 68 8.45 21.01 13.95
CA PHE A 68 7.11 20.53 13.63
C PHE A 68 6.40 20.11 14.91
N ASP A 69 5.18 20.60 15.10
CA ASP A 69 4.36 20.32 16.28
C ASP A 69 3.89 18.86 16.32
N SER A 70 3.79 18.24 15.15
CA SER A 70 3.30 16.86 15.04
C SER A 70 3.95 16.12 13.87
N VAL A 71 4.17 14.83 14.07
CA VAL A 71 4.67 13.90 13.04
C VAL A 71 3.64 12.80 12.84
N ILE A 72 3.22 12.62 11.59
CA ILE A 72 2.30 11.55 11.18
C ILE A 72 3.09 10.49 10.43
N ASN A 73 3.22 9.32 11.02
CA ASN A 73 3.88 8.18 10.37
C ASN A 73 2.87 7.34 9.60
N PHE A 74 3.00 7.30 8.28
CA PHE A 74 2.15 6.50 7.39
C PHE A 74 2.57 5.03 7.29
N ASN A 75 3.68 4.61 7.93
CA ASN A 75 4.14 3.23 7.93
C ASN A 75 3.66 2.41 9.14
N ARG A 76 2.78 2.97 9.97
CA ARG A 76 2.28 2.36 11.21
C ARG A 76 1.07 1.45 11.05
N TYR A 77 0.77 0.99 9.84
CA TYR A 77 -0.39 0.13 9.61
C TYR A 77 -0.19 -1.25 10.22
N GLU A 78 -1.14 -1.67 11.04
CA GLU A 78 -1.27 -3.05 11.49
C GLU A 78 -1.81 -3.93 10.35
N ARG A 79 -1.68 -5.24 10.50
CA ARG A 79 -2.13 -6.19 9.49
C ARG A 79 -3.63 -6.06 9.17
N ASP A 80 -4.44 -5.83 10.19
CA ASP A 80 -5.89 -5.68 10.03
C ASP A 80 -6.24 -4.37 9.33
N ASP A 81 -5.53 -3.26 9.60
CA ASP A 81 -5.69 -1.99 8.86
C ASP A 81 -5.44 -2.18 7.37
N LEU A 82 -4.36 -2.91 7.00
CA LEU A 82 -4.03 -3.16 5.60
C LEU A 82 -5.09 -4.02 4.90
N ILE A 83 -5.74 -4.94 5.61
CA ILE A 83 -6.85 -5.74 5.07
C ILE A 83 -8.07 -4.85 4.83
N GLU A 84 -8.40 -3.92 5.72
CA GLU A 84 -9.49 -2.96 5.54
C GLU A 84 -9.19 -1.99 4.39
N ILE A 85 -7.97 -1.50 4.30
CA ILE A 85 -7.51 -0.65 3.20
C ILE A 85 -7.62 -1.40 1.86
N ALA A 86 -7.22 -2.69 1.81
CA ALA A 86 -7.37 -3.51 0.62
C ALA A 86 -8.84 -3.61 0.17
N GLU A 87 -9.78 -3.77 1.12
CA GLU A 87 -11.22 -3.79 0.83
C GLU A 87 -11.70 -2.46 0.24
N ILE A 88 -11.30 -1.33 0.81
CA ILE A 88 -11.63 0.00 0.32
C ILE A 88 -11.10 0.19 -1.10
N ILE A 89 -9.85 -0.21 -1.35
CA ILE A 89 -9.20 -0.15 -2.66
C ILE A 89 -9.99 -0.99 -3.68
N LEU A 90 -10.29 -2.26 -3.36
CA LEU A 90 -11.03 -3.14 -4.26
C LEU A 90 -12.41 -2.55 -4.58
N ASN A 91 -13.17 -2.11 -3.58
CA ASN A 91 -14.48 -1.49 -3.77
C ASN A 91 -14.42 -0.26 -4.69
N SER A 92 -13.38 0.57 -4.57
CA SER A 92 -13.17 1.72 -5.45
C SER A 92 -12.85 1.30 -6.89
N LEU A 93 -12.04 0.25 -7.07
CA LEU A 93 -11.64 -0.24 -8.37
C LEU A 93 -12.77 -0.98 -9.10
N LEU A 94 -13.58 -1.76 -8.41
CA LEU A 94 -14.73 -2.46 -8.99
C LEU A 94 -15.75 -1.52 -9.64
N LYS A 95 -15.83 -0.27 -9.20
CA LYS A 95 -16.64 0.76 -9.87
C LYS A 95 -16.18 1.04 -11.30
N LYS A 96 -14.90 0.83 -11.58
CA LYS A 96 -14.28 1.04 -12.90
C LYS A 96 -14.22 -0.25 -13.73
N PHE A 97 -14.00 -1.39 -13.09
CA PHE A 97 -13.90 -2.71 -13.71
C PHE A 97 -15.23 -3.47 -13.57
N LYS A 98 -16.25 -3.03 -14.30
CA LYS A 98 -17.65 -3.50 -14.16
C LYS A 98 -17.87 -4.97 -14.52
N TYR A 99 -16.93 -5.62 -15.22
CA TYR A 99 -16.96 -7.04 -15.56
C TYR A 99 -16.49 -7.93 -14.39
N ALA A 100 -15.79 -7.36 -13.42
CA ALA A 100 -15.28 -8.12 -12.28
C ALA A 100 -16.36 -8.30 -11.21
N GLY A 101 -16.58 -9.54 -10.81
CA GLY A 101 -17.52 -9.92 -9.77
C GLY A 101 -17.04 -9.52 -8.37
N ARG A 102 -17.98 -9.36 -7.45
CA ARG A 102 -17.67 -8.96 -6.09
C ARG A 102 -17.79 -10.16 -5.14
N ASP A 103 -16.67 -10.73 -4.73
CA ASP A 103 -16.58 -11.66 -3.59
C ASP A 103 -15.59 -11.13 -2.55
N MET A 104 -16.10 -10.31 -1.65
CA MET A 104 -15.28 -9.67 -0.62
C MET A 104 -14.75 -10.66 0.42
N LYS A 105 -15.48 -11.73 0.69
CA LYS A 105 -15.06 -12.77 1.65
C LYS A 105 -13.84 -13.51 1.12
N LEU A 106 -13.92 -13.95 -0.12
CA LEU A 106 -12.82 -14.65 -0.79
C LEU A 106 -11.61 -13.74 -0.98
N PHE A 107 -11.82 -12.50 -1.41
CA PHE A 107 -10.75 -11.50 -1.52
C PHE A 107 -10.01 -11.30 -0.19
N LYS A 108 -10.74 -11.00 0.90
CA LYS A 108 -10.12 -10.83 2.23
C LYS A 108 -9.34 -12.05 2.67
N LYS A 109 -9.85 -13.24 2.37
CA LYS A 109 -9.16 -14.49 2.70
C LYS A 109 -7.83 -14.61 1.95
N ILE A 110 -7.78 -14.21 0.68
CA ILE A 110 -6.53 -14.19 -0.10
C ILE A 110 -5.55 -13.20 0.54
N ILE A 111 -5.97 -11.96 0.80
CA ILE A 111 -5.10 -10.95 1.42
C ILE A 111 -4.59 -11.42 2.79
N LYS A 112 -5.45 -12.03 3.61
CA LYS A 112 -5.05 -12.60 4.92
C LYS A 112 -4.01 -13.72 4.82
N ASN A 113 -3.92 -14.42 3.71
CA ASN A 113 -2.94 -15.47 3.49
C ASN A 113 -1.62 -14.96 2.90
N MET A 114 -1.50 -13.67 2.59
CA MET A 114 -0.20 -13.08 2.22
C MET A 114 0.76 -13.19 3.41
N LYS A 115 1.99 -13.64 3.15
CA LYS A 115 3.04 -13.72 4.18
C LYS A 115 3.29 -12.33 4.77
N GLU A 116 3.40 -11.35 3.90
CA GLU A 116 3.52 -9.94 4.23
C GLU A 116 2.53 -9.16 3.35
N ILE A 117 1.69 -8.34 3.96
CA ILE A 117 0.76 -7.48 3.22
C ILE A 117 1.52 -6.20 2.88
N PRO A 118 1.64 -5.84 1.59
CA PRO A 118 2.38 -4.67 1.18
C PRO A 118 1.75 -3.36 1.69
N ASN A 119 2.50 -2.28 1.63
CA ASN A 119 1.99 -0.94 1.92
C ASN A 119 0.80 -0.56 1.01
N PRO A 120 -0.04 0.42 1.40
CA PRO A 120 -1.25 0.77 0.65
C PRO A 120 -1.02 1.11 -0.83
N GLY A 121 0.11 1.72 -1.18
CA GLY A 121 0.46 2.06 -2.56
C GLY A 121 0.71 0.84 -3.43
N GLU A 122 1.54 -0.08 -2.96
CA GLU A 122 1.83 -1.36 -3.62
C GLU A 122 0.59 -2.25 -3.67
N LEU A 123 -0.18 -2.32 -2.58
CA LEU A 123 -1.42 -3.08 -2.49
C LEU A 123 -2.44 -2.60 -3.54
N LYS A 124 -2.59 -1.28 -3.70
CA LYS A 124 -3.41 -0.69 -4.76
C LYS A 124 -2.92 -1.08 -6.16
N ASN A 125 -1.62 -1.09 -6.38
CA ASN A 125 -1.04 -1.48 -7.66
C ASN A 125 -1.30 -2.96 -7.96
N ILE A 126 -1.06 -3.85 -7.01
CA ILE A 126 -1.30 -5.30 -7.12
C ILE A 126 -2.77 -5.58 -7.47
N ILE A 127 -3.72 -5.00 -6.73
CA ILE A 127 -5.15 -5.18 -6.98
C ILE A 127 -5.55 -4.64 -8.34
N ARG A 128 -5.06 -3.45 -8.70
CA ARG A 128 -5.33 -2.82 -10.00
C ARG A 128 -4.81 -3.65 -11.17
N VAL A 129 -3.58 -4.15 -11.07
CA VAL A 129 -2.95 -5.00 -12.10
C VAL A 129 -3.71 -6.32 -12.23
N SER A 130 -4.09 -6.94 -11.11
CA SER A 130 -4.88 -8.17 -11.12
C SER A 130 -6.22 -8.00 -11.84
N LEU A 131 -6.89 -6.87 -11.63
CA LEU A 131 -8.13 -6.51 -12.35
C LEU A 131 -7.88 -6.18 -13.82
N ALA A 132 -6.88 -5.36 -14.12
CA ALA A 132 -6.62 -4.87 -15.48
C ALA A 132 -6.24 -6.00 -16.46
N PHE A 133 -5.59 -7.04 -15.97
CA PHE A 133 -5.20 -8.21 -16.76
C PHE A 133 -6.15 -9.41 -16.63
N SER A 134 -7.28 -9.24 -15.93
CA SER A 134 -8.30 -10.30 -15.82
C SER A 134 -8.96 -10.59 -17.15
N ASP A 135 -9.34 -11.84 -17.36
CA ASP A 135 -10.21 -12.25 -18.45
C ASP A 135 -11.62 -11.66 -18.23
N PRO A 136 -12.14 -10.79 -19.14
CA PRO A 136 -13.47 -10.20 -18.99
C PRO A 136 -14.62 -11.21 -19.00
N THR A 137 -14.38 -12.43 -19.51
CA THR A 137 -15.38 -13.52 -19.53
C THR A 137 -15.47 -14.27 -18.22
N ASN A 138 -14.52 -14.04 -17.29
CA ASN A 138 -14.48 -14.67 -15.97
C ASN A 138 -14.45 -13.60 -14.87
N GLU A 139 -15.60 -13.34 -14.27
CA GLU A 139 -15.76 -12.30 -13.27
C GLU A 139 -14.81 -12.39 -12.06
N PHE A 140 -14.29 -13.58 -11.75
CA PHE A 140 -13.38 -13.83 -10.62
C PHE A 140 -11.93 -14.10 -11.03
N ASP A 141 -11.54 -13.86 -12.29
CA ASP A 141 -10.18 -14.12 -12.74
C ASP A 141 -9.12 -13.27 -11.97
N TYR A 142 -9.47 -12.07 -11.56
CA TYR A 142 -8.60 -11.24 -10.73
C TYR A 142 -8.25 -11.89 -9.38
N LEU A 143 -9.17 -12.67 -8.79
CA LEU A 143 -8.90 -13.43 -7.56
C LEU A 143 -7.92 -14.59 -7.80
N LYS A 144 -8.02 -15.25 -8.96
CA LYS A 144 -7.04 -16.27 -9.38
C LYS A 144 -5.64 -15.69 -9.54
N ARG A 145 -5.55 -14.47 -10.07
CA ARG A 145 -4.27 -13.75 -10.20
C ARG A 145 -3.69 -13.36 -8.85
N LEU A 146 -4.53 -12.88 -7.93
CA LEU A 146 -4.12 -12.58 -6.55
C LEU A 146 -3.68 -13.85 -5.82
N LEU A 147 -4.36 -14.98 -6.01
CA LEU A 147 -3.97 -16.26 -5.42
C LEU A 147 -2.54 -16.66 -5.75
N LYS A 148 -2.08 -16.40 -6.99
CA LYS A 148 -0.71 -16.72 -7.44
C LYS A 148 0.38 -16.03 -6.61
N LEU A 149 0.03 -14.97 -5.89
CA LEU A 149 0.97 -14.24 -5.03
C LEU A 149 1.20 -14.92 -3.68
N ILE A 150 0.29 -15.82 -3.28
CA ILE A 150 0.33 -16.47 -1.95
C ILE A 150 0.68 -17.95 -1.99
N VAL A 151 0.54 -18.61 -3.13
CA VAL A 151 0.88 -20.02 -3.28
C VAL A 151 2.36 -20.21 -3.59
N LYS A 152 2.94 -21.30 -3.11
CA LYS A 152 4.37 -21.63 -3.32
C LYS A 152 4.70 -21.88 -4.78
N ASN A 153 3.80 -22.54 -5.51
CA ASN A 153 3.98 -22.84 -6.92
C ASN A 153 2.79 -22.36 -7.74
N PRO A 154 2.83 -21.14 -8.31
CA PRO A 154 1.73 -20.56 -9.08
C PRO A 154 1.35 -21.35 -10.34
N ASN A 155 2.27 -22.14 -10.88
CA ASN A 155 2.05 -22.93 -12.10
C ASN A 155 1.46 -24.32 -11.81
N ASN A 156 1.62 -24.81 -10.57
CA ASN A 156 1.06 -26.10 -10.14
C ASN A 156 0.51 -25.94 -8.73
N ILE A 157 -0.72 -25.46 -8.63
CA ILE A 157 -1.38 -25.15 -7.36
C ILE A 157 -1.76 -26.45 -6.65
N ASN A 158 -1.24 -26.63 -5.43
CA ASN A 158 -1.57 -27.77 -4.59
C ASN A 158 -2.89 -27.52 -3.84
N LEU A 159 -3.91 -28.36 -4.08
CA LEU A 159 -5.23 -28.22 -3.45
C LEU A 159 -5.20 -28.38 -1.93
N LYS A 160 -4.31 -29.23 -1.40
CA LYS A 160 -4.11 -29.37 0.04
C LYS A 160 -3.50 -28.12 0.68
N GLU A 161 -2.58 -27.45 -0.03
CA GLU A 161 -2.06 -26.16 0.41
C GLU A 161 -3.19 -25.13 0.55
N LEU A 162 -4.10 -25.06 -0.41
CA LEU A 162 -5.28 -24.18 -0.32
C LEU A 162 -6.21 -24.56 0.83
N GLN A 163 -6.42 -25.85 1.06
CA GLN A 163 -7.24 -26.32 2.18
C GLN A 163 -6.60 -25.93 3.52
N LEU A 164 -5.28 -26.07 3.67
CA LEU A 164 -4.55 -25.65 4.88
C LEU A 164 -4.59 -24.12 5.09
N MET A 165 -4.68 -23.34 4.02
CA MET A 165 -4.91 -21.90 4.05
C MET A 165 -6.37 -21.55 4.41
N GLY A 166 -7.22 -22.54 4.62
CA GLY A 166 -8.61 -22.38 5.04
C GLY A 166 -9.60 -22.17 3.89
N PHE A 167 -9.21 -22.34 2.62
CA PHE A 167 -10.15 -22.25 1.50
C PHE A 167 -11.09 -23.43 1.47
N THR A 168 -12.39 -23.16 1.29
CA THR A 168 -13.43 -24.18 1.10
C THR A 168 -13.37 -24.78 -0.30
N VAL A 169 -13.95 -25.95 -0.49
CA VAL A 169 -14.03 -26.62 -1.80
C VAL A 169 -14.63 -25.71 -2.89
N ARG A 170 -15.66 -24.91 -2.56
CA ARG A 170 -16.26 -23.94 -3.49
C ARG A 170 -15.31 -22.78 -3.85
N GLU A 171 -14.62 -22.27 -2.85
CA GLU A 171 -13.61 -21.22 -3.09
C GLU A 171 -12.45 -21.73 -3.94
N ILE A 172 -12.02 -22.97 -3.70
CA ILE A 172 -10.98 -23.63 -4.51
C ILE A 172 -11.45 -23.80 -5.96
N GLU A 173 -12.70 -24.22 -6.19
CA GLU A 173 -13.29 -24.30 -7.54
C GLU A 173 -13.24 -22.94 -8.26
N VAL A 174 -13.65 -21.86 -7.59
CA VAL A 174 -13.59 -20.49 -8.15
C VAL A 174 -12.14 -20.10 -8.48
N LEU A 175 -11.20 -20.40 -7.58
CA LEU A 175 -9.81 -19.97 -7.71
C LEU A 175 -8.99 -20.80 -8.71
N THR A 176 -9.31 -22.09 -8.90
CA THR A 176 -8.54 -22.99 -9.76
C THR A 176 -9.24 -23.32 -11.07
N GLY A 177 -10.58 -23.25 -11.10
CA GLY A 177 -11.41 -23.74 -12.20
C GLY A 177 -11.61 -25.24 -12.18
N ILE A 178 -11.05 -25.96 -11.20
CA ILE A 178 -11.25 -27.41 -11.01
C ILE A 178 -12.64 -27.63 -10.39
N SER A 179 -13.42 -28.54 -10.95
CA SER A 179 -14.80 -28.79 -10.47
C SER A 179 -14.82 -29.22 -9.00
N LYS A 180 -15.86 -28.78 -8.29
CA LYS A 180 -16.08 -29.12 -6.87
C LYS A 180 -15.97 -30.62 -6.57
N SER A 181 -16.52 -31.48 -7.46
CA SER A 181 -16.46 -32.94 -7.34
C SER A 181 -15.03 -33.47 -7.44
N GLN A 182 -14.23 -32.92 -8.35
CA GLN A 182 -12.83 -33.28 -8.50
C GLN A 182 -11.98 -32.78 -7.32
N VAL A 183 -12.16 -31.53 -6.89
CA VAL A 183 -11.50 -31.00 -5.71
C VAL A 183 -11.78 -31.89 -4.48
N SER A 184 -13.07 -32.25 -4.26
CA SER A 184 -13.44 -33.08 -3.12
C SER A 184 -12.82 -34.48 -3.17
N ARG A 185 -12.63 -35.05 -4.35
CA ARG A 185 -12.00 -36.35 -4.54
C ARG A 185 -10.51 -36.28 -4.25
N GLU A 186 -9.80 -35.36 -4.89
CA GLU A 186 -8.35 -35.18 -4.72
C GLU A 186 -7.94 -34.85 -3.27
N LEU A 187 -8.78 -34.10 -2.54
CA LEU A 187 -8.53 -33.81 -1.13
C LEU A 187 -8.76 -35.00 -0.20
N LYS A 188 -9.51 -36.05 -0.64
CA LYS A 188 -9.74 -37.28 0.13
C LYS A 188 -8.71 -38.39 -0.16
N GLU A 189 -8.23 -38.44 -1.41
CA GLU A 189 -7.33 -39.51 -1.89
C GLU A 189 -5.84 -39.26 -1.51
N GLY A 190 -5.49 -38.14 -1.03
CA GLY A 190 -4.15 -37.79 -0.60
C GLY A 190 -4.05 -37.42 0.86
#